data_d8f61b5928696b90a3898a3d68900a14
#
_entry.id   d8f61b5928696b90a3898a3d68900a14
#
_cell.length_a   1.000
_cell.length_b   1.000
_cell.length_c   1.000
_cell.angle_alpha   90.00
_cell.angle_beta   90.00
_cell.angle_gamma   90.00
#
_symmetry.space_group_name_H-M   'P 1'
#
loop_
_entity.id
_entity.type
_entity.pdbx_description
1 polymer ?
#
loop_
_entity_poly.entity_id
_entity_poly.type
_entity_poly.pdbx_seq_one_letter_code
_entity_poly.pdbx_strand_id
1 'polypeptide(L)'
;MKGNNNNDIIATSDSIRINAVNTLWFYVKPGQNNDGIFRALLNEHEVCNKQDCSFWYAYSSSEKTITVYSRTEDILISNLILSDAEISPREQVIMLPVQATQTNMTDCGDGSYEATAANQEILQTVDVAALSAQYGADSRVTGISLLGNPAYRTAEGLCALTAIEKSGGNITEYGRHIVEQNLTSTVMDTRTVFMTIAELTGRQFGWRAGT
;
A
#
# COMPACT_ATOMS: atom_id res chain seq x y z
N MET A 1 -22.92 -0.04 7.63
CA MET A 1 -22.00 0.76 8.43
C MET A 1 -22.74 1.29 9.65
N LYS A 2 -22.09 1.36 10.80
CA LYS A 2 -22.72 1.80 12.03
C LYS A 2 -22.28 3.21 12.38
N GLY A 3 -23.22 4.08 12.69
CA GLY A 3 -22.96 5.43 13.16
C GLY A 3 -22.65 5.50 14.66
N ASN A 4 -22.42 6.67 15.16
CA ASN A 4 -21.83 6.95 16.46
C ASN A 4 -22.71 6.61 17.68
N ASN A 5 -23.98 6.35 17.49
CA ASN A 5 -24.89 5.97 18.56
C ASN A 5 -25.30 4.50 18.42
N ASN A 6 -24.42 3.61 18.86
CA ASN A 6 -24.78 2.24 19.14
C ASN A 6 -25.59 1.52 18.05
N ASN A 7 -24.97 1.28 16.90
CA ASN A 7 -25.48 0.40 15.85
C ASN A 7 -26.35 1.03 14.74
N ASP A 8 -26.32 2.32 14.56
CA ASP A 8 -27.03 2.92 13.43
C ASP A 8 -26.44 2.44 12.09
N ILE A 9 -27.28 1.88 11.25
CA ILE A 9 -26.92 1.55 9.87
C ILE A 9 -26.96 2.84 9.08
N ILE A 10 -25.81 3.29 8.59
CA ILE A 10 -25.71 4.52 7.81
C ILE A 10 -26.11 4.29 6.35
N ALA A 11 -25.76 3.13 5.82
CA ALA A 11 -26.08 2.74 4.47
C ALA A 11 -26.20 1.21 4.33
N THR A 12 -27.09 0.78 3.46
CA THR A 12 -27.20 -0.60 2.99
C THR A 12 -27.12 -0.60 1.46
N SER A 13 -26.45 -1.60 0.90
CA SER A 13 -26.46 -1.87 -0.53
C SER A 13 -27.19 -3.17 -0.81
N ASP A 14 -28.02 -3.17 -1.84
CA ASP A 14 -28.96 -4.26 -2.11
C ASP A 14 -28.31 -5.50 -2.74
N SER A 15 -27.14 -5.42 -3.29
CA SER A 15 -26.56 -6.61 -3.92
C SER A 15 -25.03 -6.55 -4.08
N ILE A 16 -24.39 -7.49 -3.44
CA ILE A 16 -23.02 -7.92 -3.77
C ILE A 16 -23.13 -9.04 -4.77
N ARG A 17 -22.32 -9.01 -5.82
CA ARG A 17 -22.24 -10.14 -6.77
C ARG A 17 -21.60 -11.32 -6.06
N ILE A 18 -22.33 -12.42 -5.96
CA ILE A 18 -21.82 -13.67 -5.38
C ILE A 18 -20.84 -14.31 -6.38
N ASN A 19 -19.73 -14.87 -5.88
CA ASN A 19 -18.67 -15.48 -6.68
C ASN A 19 -18.05 -14.55 -7.74
N ALA A 20 -18.00 -13.28 -7.45
CA ALA A 20 -17.39 -12.26 -8.31
C ALA A 20 -16.56 -11.28 -7.50
N VAL A 21 -15.61 -10.63 -8.17
CA VAL A 21 -14.88 -9.53 -7.59
C VAL A 21 -15.82 -8.33 -7.47
N ASN A 22 -15.89 -7.78 -6.27
CA ASN A 22 -16.59 -6.53 -6.01
C ASN A 22 -15.58 -5.49 -5.52
N THR A 23 -15.67 -4.29 -6.05
CA THR A 23 -14.87 -3.15 -5.60
C THR A 23 -15.69 -2.33 -4.62
N LEU A 24 -15.19 -2.18 -3.40
CA LEU A 24 -15.77 -1.32 -2.39
C LEU A 24 -14.83 -0.14 -2.16
N TRP A 25 -15.32 1.05 -2.38
CA TRP A 25 -14.66 2.30 -2.03
C TRP A 25 -15.50 3.04 -1.01
N PHE A 26 -14.85 3.61 -0.01
CA PHE A 26 -15.53 4.50 0.91
C PHE A 26 -14.61 5.61 1.39
N TYR A 27 -15.20 6.75 1.62
CA TYR A 27 -14.56 7.93 2.18
C TYR A 27 -15.28 8.34 3.46
N VAL A 28 -14.51 8.55 4.51
CA VAL A 28 -15.03 8.99 5.80
C VAL A 28 -14.25 10.23 6.22
N LYS A 29 -14.92 11.37 6.26
CA LYS A 29 -14.42 12.58 6.92
C LYS A 29 -15.06 12.65 8.30
N PRO A 30 -14.28 12.49 9.37
CA PRO A 30 -14.81 12.67 10.72
C PRO A 30 -15.33 14.09 10.93
N GLY A 31 -16.42 14.23 11.67
CA GLY A 31 -16.98 15.54 12.02
C GLY A 31 -17.63 15.52 13.40
N GLN A 32 -17.52 16.62 14.13
CA GLN A 32 -18.07 16.75 15.51
C GLN A 32 -19.44 17.42 15.54
N ASN A 33 -19.69 18.37 14.66
CA ASN A 33 -20.85 19.24 14.67
C ASN A 33 -21.71 19.03 13.42
N ASN A 34 -21.93 17.78 13.03
CA ASN A 34 -22.59 17.43 11.79
C ASN A 34 -21.86 17.94 10.54
N ASP A 35 -20.54 18.05 10.60
CA ASP A 35 -19.69 18.44 9.47
C ASP A 35 -18.93 17.25 8.86
N GLY A 36 -19.22 16.05 9.31
CA GLY A 36 -18.67 14.80 8.77
C GLY A 36 -19.30 14.39 7.45
N ILE A 37 -18.55 13.63 6.68
CA ILE A 37 -18.99 13.08 5.38
C ILE A 37 -18.79 11.57 5.40
N PHE A 38 -19.78 10.84 4.95
CA PHE A 38 -19.64 9.44 4.60
C PHE A 38 -20.09 9.21 3.16
N ARG A 39 -19.19 8.68 2.35
CA ARG A 39 -19.48 8.33 0.96
C ARG A 39 -19.01 6.91 0.68
N ALA A 40 -19.81 6.13 -0.03
CA ALA A 40 -19.46 4.77 -0.41
C ALA A 40 -19.91 4.46 -1.82
N LEU A 41 -19.03 3.75 -2.55
CA LEU A 41 -19.33 3.21 -3.86
C LEU A 41 -19.12 1.69 -3.84
N LEU A 42 -20.01 0.98 -4.49
CA LEU A 42 -19.88 -0.46 -4.76
C LEU A 42 -19.85 -0.65 -6.29
N ASN A 43 -18.78 -1.23 -6.80
CA ASN A 43 -18.60 -1.43 -8.24
C ASN A 43 -18.82 -0.13 -9.05
N GLU A 44 -18.21 0.97 -8.58
CA GLU A 44 -18.31 2.33 -9.13
C GLU A 44 -19.70 3.00 -9.01
N HIS A 45 -20.72 2.31 -8.50
CA HIS A 45 -22.02 2.88 -8.24
C HIS A 45 -22.09 3.47 -6.83
N GLU A 46 -22.52 4.72 -6.71
CA GLU A 46 -22.68 5.35 -5.42
C GLU A 46 -23.87 4.70 -4.67
N VAL A 47 -23.57 4.08 -3.53
CA VAL A 47 -24.55 3.41 -2.67
C VAL A 47 -24.85 4.24 -1.42
N CYS A 48 -24.01 5.19 -1.10
CA CYS A 48 -24.23 6.13 -0.02
C CYS A 48 -23.48 7.43 -0.25
N ASN A 49 -24.15 8.55 -0.02
CA ASN A 49 -23.53 9.86 0.04
C ASN A 49 -24.26 10.66 1.13
N LYS A 50 -23.75 10.56 2.34
CA LYS A 50 -24.33 11.23 3.49
C LYS A 50 -23.39 12.34 3.94
N GLN A 51 -23.89 13.54 3.94
CA GLN A 51 -23.26 14.72 4.50
C GLN A 51 -23.86 15.05 5.86
N ASP A 52 -23.28 15.99 6.55
CA ASP A 52 -23.77 16.45 7.85
C ASP A 52 -23.86 15.32 8.89
N CYS A 53 -22.87 14.42 8.86
CA CYS A 53 -22.76 13.31 9.79
C CYS A 53 -21.94 13.70 11.02
N SER A 54 -22.33 13.17 12.16
CA SER A 54 -21.51 13.24 13.36
C SER A 54 -20.82 11.90 13.59
N PHE A 55 -19.51 11.84 13.31
CA PHE A 55 -18.65 10.67 13.52
C PHE A 55 -17.60 10.94 14.58
N TRP A 56 -17.98 11.58 15.66
CA TRP A 56 -17.01 11.90 16.68
C TRP A 56 -16.85 10.77 17.69
N TYR A 57 -15.64 10.42 17.99
CA TYR A 57 -15.28 9.59 19.12
C TYR A 57 -14.68 10.47 20.22
N ALA A 58 -15.36 10.50 21.34
CA ALA A 58 -14.96 11.26 22.53
C ALA A 58 -13.69 10.74 23.19
N TYR A 59 -13.08 9.68 22.65
CA TYR A 59 -11.94 9.03 23.27
C TYR A 59 -10.69 9.12 22.42
N SER A 60 -9.64 9.48 23.09
CA SER A 60 -8.29 9.73 22.61
C SER A 60 -7.51 8.47 22.19
N SER A 61 -8.16 7.38 21.81
CA SER A 61 -7.42 6.27 21.24
C SER A 61 -6.92 6.66 19.87
N SER A 62 -5.61 6.64 19.71
CA SER A 62 -4.93 6.89 18.44
C SER A 62 -5.20 5.82 17.37
N GLU A 63 -5.82 4.71 17.77
CA GLU A 63 -6.11 3.59 16.89
C GLU A 63 -7.50 3.68 16.29
N LYS A 64 -7.57 3.57 14.98
CA LYS A 64 -8.81 3.48 14.22
C LYS A 64 -8.86 2.12 13.56
N THR A 65 -9.93 1.39 13.80
CA THR A 65 -10.10 0.04 13.29
C THR A 65 -11.15 0.04 12.19
N ILE A 66 -10.80 -0.55 11.06
CA ILE A 66 -11.72 -0.94 10.00
C ILE A 66 -11.96 -2.44 10.15
N THR A 67 -13.20 -2.82 10.41
CA THR A 67 -13.57 -4.23 10.53
C THR A 67 -14.47 -4.61 9.36
N VAL A 68 -14.04 -5.64 8.64
CA VAL A 68 -14.85 -6.28 7.60
C VAL A 68 -15.16 -7.68 8.05
N TYR A 69 -16.43 -8.06 8.09
CA TYR A 69 -16.82 -9.43 8.40
C TYR A 69 -18.05 -9.86 7.62
N SER A 70 -18.08 -11.14 7.29
CA SER A 70 -19.24 -11.84 6.76
C SER A 70 -19.93 -12.63 7.86
N ARG A 71 -21.22 -12.88 7.70
CA ARG A 71 -22.01 -13.70 8.61
C ARG A 71 -22.11 -15.15 8.13
N THR A 72 -21.95 -15.40 6.85
CA THR A 72 -22.32 -16.67 6.22
C THR A 72 -21.25 -17.25 5.30
N GLU A 73 -20.39 -16.41 4.76
CA GLU A 73 -19.43 -16.79 3.71
C GLU A 73 -18.04 -16.24 4.02
N ASP A 74 -17.01 -16.89 3.48
CA ASP A 74 -15.65 -16.39 3.52
C ASP A 74 -15.52 -15.16 2.60
N ILE A 75 -14.79 -14.15 3.07
CA ILE A 75 -14.45 -12.96 2.29
C ILE A 75 -12.97 -12.96 2.02
N LEU A 76 -12.59 -12.91 0.75
CA LEU A 76 -11.23 -12.63 0.34
C LEU A 76 -11.10 -11.13 0.03
N ILE A 77 -10.19 -10.46 0.74
CA ILE A 77 -9.89 -9.04 0.51
C ILE A 77 -8.55 -8.95 -0.19
N SER A 78 -8.50 -8.22 -1.28
CA SER A 78 -7.27 -7.90 -2.01
C SER A 78 -7.25 -6.42 -2.38
N ASN A 79 -6.08 -5.92 -2.75
CA ASN A 79 -5.90 -4.53 -3.20
C ASN A 79 -6.44 -3.49 -2.18
N LEU A 80 -6.20 -3.72 -0.88
CA LEU A 80 -6.60 -2.79 0.15
C LEU A 80 -5.74 -1.53 0.09
N ILE A 81 -6.36 -0.38 -0.12
CA ILE A 81 -5.73 0.93 -0.08
C ILE A 81 -6.32 1.69 1.09
N LEU A 82 -5.46 2.18 1.97
CA LEU A 82 -5.82 3.09 3.07
C LEU A 82 -5.08 4.40 2.88
N SER A 83 -5.79 5.51 2.95
CA SER A 83 -5.22 6.85 2.77
C SER A 83 -5.83 7.81 3.78
N ASP A 84 -5.07 8.78 4.22
CA ASP A 84 -5.51 9.92 5.02
C ASP A 84 -6.06 11.08 4.16
N ALA A 85 -6.00 10.92 2.84
CA ALA A 85 -6.59 11.84 1.88
C ALA A 85 -7.63 11.12 1.02
N GLU A 86 -8.55 11.88 0.44
CA GLU A 86 -9.50 11.35 -0.52
C GLU A 86 -8.76 10.86 -1.77
N ILE A 87 -8.94 9.59 -2.09
CA ILE A 87 -8.39 8.94 -3.29
C ILE A 87 -9.51 8.65 -4.30
N SER A 88 -9.15 8.50 -5.55
CA SER A 88 -10.10 8.14 -6.59
C SER A 88 -10.65 6.73 -6.36
N PRO A 89 -11.95 6.48 -6.55
CA PRO A 89 -12.50 5.12 -6.52
C PRO A 89 -11.96 4.21 -7.63
N ARG A 90 -11.21 4.75 -8.59
CA ARG A 90 -10.53 4.01 -9.66
C ARG A 90 -9.07 3.70 -9.35
N GLU A 91 -8.58 4.08 -8.19
CA GLU A 91 -7.26 3.69 -7.73
C GLU A 91 -7.12 2.16 -7.68
N GLN A 92 -5.97 1.68 -8.11
CA GLN A 92 -5.65 0.25 -8.13
C GLN A 92 -4.28 0.01 -7.53
N VAL A 93 -4.13 -1.07 -6.80
CA VAL A 93 -2.83 -1.59 -6.40
C VAL A 93 -2.40 -2.59 -7.46
N ILE A 94 -1.27 -2.34 -8.07
CA ILE A 94 -0.70 -3.24 -9.08
C ILE A 94 0.72 -3.64 -8.67
N MET A 95 1.11 -4.84 -9.04
CA MET A 95 2.51 -5.23 -8.98
C MET A 95 3.25 -4.58 -10.15
N LEU A 96 4.29 -3.81 -9.84
CA LEU A 96 5.09 -3.17 -10.88
C LEU A 96 5.89 -4.22 -11.66
N PRO A 97 5.79 -4.22 -12.99
CA PRO A 97 6.62 -5.09 -13.81
C PRO A 97 8.09 -4.65 -13.70
N VAL A 98 8.95 -5.59 -13.36
CA VAL A 98 10.38 -5.37 -13.23
C VAL A 98 11.06 -5.62 -14.57
N GLN A 99 11.77 -4.61 -15.08
CA GLN A 99 12.56 -4.71 -16.30
C GLN A 99 13.95 -5.31 -16.02
N ALA A 100 14.58 -4.87 -14.94
CA ALA A 100 15.91 -5.29 -14.57
C ALA A 100 16.13 -5.23 -13.06
N THR A 101 16.94 -6.14 -12.54
CA THR A 101 17.45 -6.11 -11.17
C THR A 101 18.96 -5.86 -11.21
N GLN A 102 19.42 -4.87 -10.43
CA GLN A 102 20.82 -4.58 -10.19
C GLN A 102 21.13 -4.82 -8.73
N THR A 103 22.17 -5.56 -8.43
CA THR A 103 22.55 -5.87 -7.07
C THR A 103 24.06 -6.08 -6.94
N ASN A 104 24.59 -5.76 -5.76
CA ASN A 104 25.89 -6.18 -5.28
C ASN A 104 25.79 -7.13 -4.07
N MET A 105 24.56 -7.61 -3.80
CA MET A 105 24.30 -8.74 -2.91
C MET A 105 24.59 -10.06 -3.63
N THR A 106 24.77 -11.13 -2.88
CA THR A 106 24.95 -12.49 -3.42
C THR A 106 23.59 -13.05 -3.84
N ASP A 107 23.47 -13.49 -5.08
CA ASP A 107 22.31 -14.23 -5.56
C ASP A 107 22.36 -15.66 -5.03
N CYS A 108 21.33 -16.09 -4.30
CA CYS A 108 21.24 -17.44 -3.71
C CYS A 108 20.68 -18.49 -4.70
N GLY A 109 20.24 -18.08 -5.89
CA GLY A 109 19.77 -18.97 -6.96
C GLY A 109 18.33 -19.41 -6.85
N ASP A 110 17.61 -19.01 -5.80
CA ASP A 110 16.19 -19.28 -5.56
C ASP A 110 15.29 -18.02 -5.69
N GLY A 111 15.89 -16.94 -6.22
CA GLY A 111 15.24 -15.64 -6.31
C GLY A 111 15.44 -14.78 -5.07
N SER A 112 16.16 -15.27 -4.06
CA SER A 112 16.57 -14.50 -2.90
C SER A 112 17.98 -13.94 -3.05
N TYR A 113 18.30 -12.91 -2.26
CA TYR A 113 19.58 -12.23 -2.28
C TYR A 113 20.09 -12.03 -0.85
N GLU A 114 21.37 -12.29 -0.64
CA GLU A 114 22.05 -12.18 0.64
C GLU A 114 23.03 -11.00 0.66
N ALA A 115 22.89 -10.13 1.65
CA ALA A 115 23.86 -9.10 1.96
C ALA A 115 24.84 -9.63 3.02
N THR A 116 26.13 -9.55 2.72
CA THR A 116 27.24 -9.94 3.61
C THR A 116 27.97 -8.73 4.19
N ALA A 117 27.69 -7.53 3.71
CA ALA A 117 28.27 -6.27 4.18
C ALA A 117 27.25 -5.14 4.15
N ALA A 118 27.47 -4.15 5.01
CA ALA A 118 26.67 -2.94 5.00
C ALA A 118 26.80 -2.19 3.66
N ASN A 119 25.75 -1.49 3.28
CA ASN A 119 25.61 -0.74 2.03
C ASN A 119 25.54 -1.59 0.76
N GLN A 120 25.38 -2.91 0.89
CA GLN A 120 24.98 -3.71 -0.25
C GLN A 120 23.51 -3.45 -0.58
N GLU A 121 23.20 -3.44 -1.86
CA GLU A 121 21.90 -2.99 -2.37
C GLU A 121 21.34 -3.99 -3.39
N ILE A 122 20.03 -4.06 -3.41
CA ILE A 122 19.25 -4.63 -4.51
C ILE A 122 18.29 -3.57 -5.03
N LEU A 123 18.33 -3.30 -6.31
CA LEU A 123 17.57 -2.27 -6.98
C LEU A 123 16.83 -2.85 -8.18
N GLN A 124 15.62 -2.46 -8.35
CA GLN A 124 14.76 -2.86 -9.45
C GLN A 124 14.39 -1.65 -10.31
N THR A 125 14.49 -1.81 -11.62
CA THR A 125 14.01 -0.85 -12.61
C THR A 125 12.63 -1.30 -13.08
N VAL A 126 11.70 -0.36 -13.14
CA VAL A 126 10.32 -0.62 -13.57
C VAL A 126 10.26 -0.66 -15.10
N ASP A 127 9.48 -1.60 -15.65
CA ASP A 127 9.14 -1.61 -17.07
C ASP A 127 8.06 -0.56 -17.35
N VAL A 128 8.52 0.67 -17.57
CA VAL A 128 7.65 1.82 -17.85
C VAL A 128 6.92 1.65 -19.18
N ALA A 129 7.50 0.95 -20.15
CA ALA A 129 6.87 0.72 -21.44
C ALA A 129 5.64 -0.20 -21.29
N ALA A 130 5.78 -1.29 -20.55
CA ALA A 130 4.67 -2.19 -20.26
C ALA A 130 3.55 -1.48 -19.48
N LEU A 131 3.90 -0.70 -18.44
CA LEU A 131 2.92 0.09 -17.69
C LEU A 131 2.20 1.11 -18.55
N SER A 132 2.95 1.86 -19.36
CA SER A 132 2.38 2.88 -20.24
C SER A 132 1.45 2.30 -21.29
N ALA A 133 1.76 1.11 -21.80
CA ALA A 133 0.90 0.42 -22.75
C ALA A 133 -0.43 -0.03 -22.13
N GLN A 134 -0.39 -0.41 -20.84
CA GLN A 134 -1.58 -0.91 -20.15
C GLN A 134 -2.45 0.22 -19.56
N TYR A 135 -1.85 1.26 -19.01
CA TYR A 135 -2.55 2.28 -18.22
C TYR A 135 -2.47 3.69 -18.83
N GLY A 136 -1.59 3.90 -19.79
CA GLY A 136 -1.27 5.24 -20.35
C GLY A 136 -0.12 5.90 -19.60
N ALA A 137 0.76 6.57 -20.35
CA ALA A 137 1.96 7.21 -19.81
C ALA A 137 1.65 8.34 -18.79
N ASP A 138 0.52 9.01 -18.99
CA ASP A 138 0.07 10.13 -18.14
C ASP A 138 -0.74 9.67 -16.91
N SER A 139 -0.97 8.38 -16.77
CA SER A 139 -1.64 7.85 -15.57
C SER A 139 -0.82 8.15 -14.32
N ARG A 140 -1.52 8.54 -13.27
CA ARG A 140 -0.88 8.97 -12.02
C ARG A 140 -0.51 7.78 -11.15
N VAL A 141 0.68 7.87 -10.57
CA VAL A 141 1.16 7.01 -9.49
C VAL A 141 1.10 7.83 -8.21
N THR A 142 0.32 7.36 -7.25
CA THR A 142 0.06 8.05 -5.97
C THR A 142 0.81 7.43 -4.81
N GLY A 143 1.26 6.19 -4.96
CA GLY A 143 2.07 5.49 -3.97
C GLY A 143 2.91 4.39 -4.58
N ILE A 144 4.05 4.13 -3.95
CA ILE A 144 4.94 3.02 -4.28
C ILE A 144 5.24 2.29 -2.99
N SER A 145 5.01 0.97 -2.97
CA SER A 145 5.37 0.11 -1.85
C SER A 145 6.49 -0.82 -2.25
N LEU A 146 7.52 -0.87 -1.42
CA LEU A 146 8.59 -1.85 -1.50
C LEU A 146 8.31 -2.97 -0.51
N LEU A 147 8.36 -4.20 -0.98
CA LEU A 147 8.09 -5.38 -0.18
C LEU A 147 9.31 -6.29 -0.17
N GLY A 148 9.80 -6.63 1.02
CA GLY A 148 10.77 -7.70 1.26
C GLY A 148 10.07 -8.85 1.98
N ASN A 149 9.87 -9.97 1.29
CA ASN A 149 9.16 -11.12 1.85
C ASN A 149 9.65 -12.44 1.24
N PRO A 150 10.26 -13.34 2.02
CA PRO A 150 10.64 -13.12 3.40
C PRO A 150 11.91 -12.27 3.55
N ALA A 151 12.04 -11.59 4.69
CA ALA A 151 13.28 -10.95 5.11
C ALA A 151 13.71 -11.52 6.46
N TYR A 152 14.99 -11.91 6.57
CA TYR A 152 15.58 -12.40 7.82
C TYR A 152 17.09 -12.23 7.79
N ARG A 153 17.73 -12.32 8.93
CA ARG A 153 19.20 -12.33 9.03
C ARG A 153 19.70 -13.62 9.67
N THR A 154 20.85 -14.08 9.21
CA THR A 154 21.51 -15.31 9.70
C THR A 154 22.72 -15.00 10.57
N ALA A 155 23.34 -13.82 10.40
CA ALA A 155 24.57 -13.43 11.08
C ALA A 155 24.39 -12.15 11.91
N GLU A 156 25.30 -11.95 12.85
CA GLU A 156 25.41 -10.69 13.59
C GLU A 156 26.00 -9.58 12.71
N GLY A 157 25.72 -8.32 13.07
CA GLY A 157 26.29 -7.15 12.42
C GLY A 157 25.35 -6.43 11.47
N LEU A 158 24.71 -7.13 10.51
CA LEU A 158 23.68 -6.55 9.68
C LEU A 158 22.31 -6.80 10.32
N CYS A 159 21.56 -5.75 10.56
CA CYS A 159 20.26 -5.89 11.24
C CYS A 159 19.15 -5.04 10.64
N ALA A 160 19.41 -4.34 9.56
CA ALA A 160 18.41 -3.44 8.98
C ALA A 160 18.37 -3.53 7.45
N LEU A 161 17.16 -3.28 6.92
CA LEU A 161 16.92 -2.95 5.54
C LEU A 161 16.39 -1.52 5.44
N THR A 162 17.02 -0.71 4.63
CA THR A 162 16.56 0.65 4.32
C THR A 162 15.98 0.66 2.93
N ALA A 163 14.74 1.13 2.81
CA ALA A 163 14.11 1.34 1.52
C ALA A 163 14.78 2.53 0.82
N ILE A 164 15.16 2.36 -0.44
CA ILE A 164 15.87 3.40 -1.20
C ILE A 164 15.29 3.58 -2.60
N GLU A 165 15.41 4.80 -3.10
CA GLU A 165 15.20 5.15 -4.50
C GLU A 165 16.45 5.76 -5.06
N LYS A 166 16.82 5.39 -6.29
CA LYS A 166 17.87 6.07 -7.07
C LYS A 166 17.25 6.74 -8.29
N SER A 167 17.56 8.01 -8.48
CA SER A 167 17.10 8.79 -9.63
C SER A 167 18.15 9.84 -9.99
N GLY A 168 18.61 9.86 -11.25
CA GLY A 168 19.57 10.85 -11.73
C GLY A 168 20.87 10.91 -10.94
N GLY A 169 21.33 9.79 -10.38
CA GLY A 169 22.52 9.71 -9.53
C GLY A 169 22.30 10.07 -8.06
N ASN A 170 21.13 10.55 -7.69
CA ASN A 170 20.76 10.83 -6.30
C ASN A 170 20.15 9.59 -5.66
N ILE A 171 20.41 9.42 -4.36
CA ILE A 171 19.83 8.38 -3.54
C ILE A 171 18.94 9.05 -2.50
N THR A 172 17.70 8.59 -2.42
CA THR A 172 16.76 8.96 -1.37
C THR A 172 16.49 7.74 -0.50
N GLU A 173 16.66 7.89 0.79
CA GLU A 173 16.35 6.87 1.78
C GLU A 173 14.97 7.14 2.38
N TYR A 174 14.22 6.07 2.63
CA TYR A 174 12.89 6.12 3.24
C TYR A 174 12.91 5.41 4.61
N GLY A 175 12.02 4.44 4.80
CA GLY A 175 11.95 3.68 6.03
C GLY A 175 13.14 2.75 6.25
N ARG A 176 13.61 2.68 7.49
CA ARG A 176 14.59 1.71 7.95
C ARG A 176 13.89 0.69 8.83
N HIS A 177 14.00 -0.57 8.44
CA HIS A 177 13.33 -1.69 9.09
C HIS A 177 14.34 -2.62 9.73
N ILE A 178 14.14 -2.92 11.00
CA ILE A 178 14.96 -3.90 11.71
C ILE A 178 14.54 -5.31 11.28
N VAL A 179 15.53 -6.14 10.94
CA VAL A 179 15.34 -7.54 10.60
C VAL A 179 15.90 -8.38 11.72
N GLU A 180 15.06 -9.19 12.35
CA GLU A 180 15.44 -9.99 13.51
C GLU A 180 16.22 -11.23 13.09
N GLN A 181 17.07 -11.71 14.00
CA GLN A 181 17.89 -12.89 13.76
C GLN A 181 17.03 -14.16 13.79
N ASN A 182 17.19 -14.99 12.76
CA ASN A 182 16.49 -16.28 12.62
C ASN A 182 14.95 -16.19 12.69
N LEU A 183 14.39 -15.00 12.55
CA LEU A 183 12.95 -14.78 12.45
C LEU A 183 12.60 -14.26 11.07
N THR A 184 11.82 -15.03 10.36
CA THR A 184 11.28 -14.60 9.06
C THR A 184 10.25 -13.50 9.29
N SER A 185 10.45 -12.38 8.64
CA SER A 185 9.56 -11.23 8.70
C SER A 185 9.20 -10.72 7.32
N THR A 186 8.13 -10.00 7.24
CA THR A 186 7.79 -9.19 6.07
C THR A 186 8.13 -7.75 6.37
N VAL A 187 9.00 -7.16 5.57
CA VAL A 187 9.29 -5.72 5.64
C VAL A 187 8.61 -5.02 4.49
N MET A 188 7.94 -3.93 4.80
CA MET A 188 7.25 -3.12 3.79
C MET A 188 7.49 -1.65 4.08
N ASP A 189 7.81 -0.91 3.05
CA ASP A 189 7.88 0.54 3.10
C ASP A 189 6.98 1.12 2.01
N THR A 190 6.11 2.03 2.37
CA THR A 190 5.18 2.68 1.46
C THR A 190 5.44 4.17 1.42
N ARG A 191 5.63 4.68 0.23
CA ARG A 191 5.82 6.09 -0.01
C ARG A 191 4.65 6.66 -0.81
N THR A 192 4.12 7.77 -0.34
CA THR A 192 3.24 8.62 -1.14
C THR A 192 4.07 9.36 -2.19
N VAL A 193 3.64 9.29 -3.42
CA VAL A 193 4.26 9.98 -4.55
C VAL A 193 3.17 10.68 -5.37
N PHE A 194 3.58 11.69 -6.14
CA PHE A 194 2.69 12.36 -7.08
C PHE A 194 3.44 12.50 -8.40
N MET A 195 3.40 11.44 -9.20
CA MET A 195 4.08 11.41 -10.48
C MET A 195 3.24 10.66 -11.51
N THR A 196 3.60 10.77 -12.78
CA THR A 196 3.04 9.97 -13.86
C THR A 196 3.83 8.67 -14.04
N ILE A 197 3.26 7.70 -14.75
CA ILE A 197 3.98 6.49 -15.15
C ILE A 197 5.25 6.84 -15.94
N ALA A 198 5.18 7.83 -16.83
CA ALA A 198 6.34 8.27 -17.61
C ALA A 198 7.50 8.76 -16.72
N GLU A 199 7.21 9.41 -15.60
CA GLU A 199 8.21 9.92 -14.66
C GLU A 199 8.91 8.82 -13.83
N LEU A 200 8.47 7.56 -13.91
CA LEU A 200 9.18 6.41 -13.36
C LEU A 200 10.43 6.07 -14.18
N THR A 201 10.55 6.61 -15.41
CA THR A 201 11.70 6.33 -16.28
C THR A 201 13.02 6.71 -15.61
N GLY A 202 13.95 5.77 -15.59
CA GLY A 202 15.29 5.96 -15.01
C GLY A 202 15.32 5.95 -13.48
N ARG A 203 14.18 5.67 -12.81
CA ARG A 203 14.14 5.46 -11.38
C ARG A 203 14.36 3.99 -11.04
N GLN A 204 15.05 3.75 -9.94
CA GLN A 204 15.29 2.43 -9.39
C GLN A 204 14.85 2.41 -7.94
N PHE A 205 14.19 1.34 -7.55
CA PHE A 205 13.64 1.16 -6.20
C PHE A 205 14.18 -0.12 -5.60
N GLY A 206 14.43 -0.13 -4.31
CA GLY A 206 14.89 -1.35 -3.66
C GLY A 206 15.34 -1.17 -2.23
N TRP A 207 16.23 -2.06 -1.81
CA TRP A 207 16.65 -2.17 -0.43
C TRP A 207 18.17 -2.06 -0.30
N ARG A 208 18.62 -1.43 0.79
CA ARG A 208 20.01 -1.38 1.24
C ARG A 208 20.14 -2.06 2.58
N ALA A 209 21.11 -2.96 2.69
CA ALA A 209 21.48 -3.58 3.96
C ALA A 209 22.27 -2.61 4.84
N GLY A 210 22.00 -2.63 6.14
CA GLY A 210 22.62 -1.78 7.15
C GLY A 210 22.78 -2.44 8.50
N THR A 211 23.46 -1.75 9.38
CA THR A 211 23.67 -2.15 10.80
C THR A 211 22.66 -1.48 11.72
#